data_4935e0979e1440d70a9e4c5068c605f4
#
_entry.id   4935e0979e1440d70a9e4c5068c605f4
#
_cell.length_a   1.000
_cell.length_b   1.000
_cell.length_c   1.000
_cell.angle_alpha   90.00
_cell.angle_beta   90.00
_cell.angle_gamma   90.00
#
_symmetry.space_group_name_H-M   'P 1'
#
loop_
_entity.id
_entity.type
_entity.pdbx_description
1 polymer ?
#
loop_
_entity_poly.entity_id
_entity_poly.type
_entity_poly.pdbx_seq_one_letter_code
_entity_poly.pdbx_strand_id
1 'polypeptide(L)'
;MTNLRSVSGGITITFHGVRGSTPCAGPAFDRYGGHSSCVAVETADQPPILFDLGTGLRPYGLTCEGVYHGTALLSHLHWDHMQGLPFFLPLHKEGATLDVYGPRQAEGSLGEVFAQMMRPPFFPIRPADLQGEVRFHDTADDDFPVGLAKVRSRWVRHVGPTLGFRVELNGVSIAYLPDHGPGTVVSDADDYIPPGVLELCDGVDVLIHDAQHTFEEYEPKRHWGHCTVEYALHVARESGVRNIVLFHHDPLHGDDEMDRIGHDAAELGARMGIPEVTVARDRLVLQLAAHPADNRAPGAQ
;
A
#
# COMPACT_ATOMS: atom_id res chain seq x y z
N MET A 1 -20.64 10.96 -13.73
CA MET A 1 -20.03 11.52 -12.50
C MET A 1 -20.99 11.21 -11.36
N THR A 2 -20.77 10.11 -10.67
CA THR A 2 -21.62 9.71 -9.54
C THR A 2 -21.01 10.36 -8.29
N ASN A 3 -21.68 11.38 -7.75
CA ASN A 3 -21.36 11.96 -6.44
C ASN A 3 -21.53 10.85 -5.39
N LEU A 4 -20.45 10.18 -5.04
CA LEU A 4 -20.37 9.30 -3.88
C LEU A 4 -20.47 10.20 -2.64
N ARG A 5 -21.67 10.29 -2.04
CA ARG A 5 -21.86 10.95 -0.75
C ARG A 5 -21.05 10.15 0.27
N SER A 6 -20.00 10.76 0.84
CA SER A 6 -19.30 10.19 1.96
C SER A 6 -20.29 9.87 3.08
N VAL A 7 -20.26 8.63 3.55
CA VAL A 7 -20.94 8.29 4.81
C VAL A 7 -20.30 9.15 5.90
N SER A 8 -21.08 9.95 6.62
CA SER A 8 -20.57 10.79 7.70
C SER A 8 -19.71 9.96 8.65
N GLY A 9 -18.44 10.29 8.78
CA GLY A 9 -17.45 9.59 9.61
C GLY A 9 -16.84 8.31 8.98
N GLY A 10 -17.25 7.89 7.76
CA GLY A 10 -16.70 6.71 7.09
C GLY A 10 -15.35 6.97 6.41
N ILE A 11 -14.68 5.87 6.03
CA ILE A 11 -13.44 5.87 5.27
C ILE A 11 -13.71 5.29 3.88
N THR A 12 -13.13 5.92 2.86
CA THR A 12 -13.07 5.41 1.49
C THR A 12 -11.63 5.03 1.18
N ILE A 13 -11.39 3.78 0.78
CA ILE A 13 -10.11 3.31 0.27
C ILE A 13 -10.25 3.14 -1.24
N THR A 14 -9.45 3.88 -2.01
CA THR A 14 -9.46 3.82 -3.47
C THR A 14 -8.11 3.35 -3.99
N PHE A 15 -8.12 2.31 -4.81
CA PHE A 15 -6.92 1.75 -5.44
C PHE A 15 -6.69 2.44 -6.79
N HIS A 16 -5.60 3.18 -6.92
CA HIS A 16 -5.22 3.91 -8.14
C HIS A 16 -4.12 3.21 -8.93
N GLY A 17 -3.45 2.25 -8.33
CA GLY A 17 -2.45 1.41 -8.95
C GLY A 17 -2.20 0.18 -8.08
N VAL A 18 -2.13 -0.99 -8.73
CA VAL A 18 -2.11 -2.30 -8.08
C VAL A 18 -1.01 -3.24 -8.60
N ARG A 19 -0.28 -2.81 -9.63
CA ARG A 19 0.80 -3.61 -10.24
C ARG A 19 2.10 -3.49 -9.47
N GLY A 20 2.80 -4.61 -9.39
CA GLY A 20 4.15 -4.70 -8.85
C GLY A 20 5.23 -4.48 -9.91
N SER A 21 6.41 -4.11 -9.47
CA SER A 21 7.67 -3.99 -10.21
C SER A 21 7.66 -2.99 -11.37
N THR A 22 6.62 -2.93 -12.19
CA THR A 22 6.54 -2.02 -13.34
C THR A 22 5.08 -1.83 -13.80
N PRO A 23 4.72 -0.65 -14.31
CA PRO A 23 3.39 -0.45 -14.89
C PRO A 23 3.22 -1.28 -16.16
N CYS A 24 2.00 -1.74 -16.40
CA CYS A 24 1.59 -2.55 -17.54
C CYS A 24 0.67 -1.77 -18.48
N ALA A 25 0.67 -2.10 -19.76
CA ALA A 25 -0.22 -1.48 -20.75
C ALA A 25 -0.71 -2.51 -21.77
N GLY A 26 -1.87 -2.25 -22.33
CA GLY A 26 -2.48 -3.08 -23.37
C GLY A 26 -3.71 -3.84 -22.89
N PRO A 27 -4.45 -4.44 -23.84
CA PRO A 27 -5.78 -5.02 -23.58
C PRO A 27 -5.79 -6.18 -22.58
N ALA A 28 -4.64 -6.80 -22.33
CA ALA A 28 -4.51 -7.86 -21.32
C ALA A 28 -4.57 -7.34 -19.86
N PHE A 29 -4.61 -6.02 -19.64
CA PHE A 29 -4.58 -5.38 -18.33
C PHE A 29 -5.74 -4.39 -18.10
N ASP A 30 -6.75 -4.39 -18.96
CA ASP A 30 -7.83 -3.39 -18.94
C ASP A 30 -8.77 -3.56 -17.73
N ARG A 31 -8.95 -4.79 -17.22
CA ARG A 31 -9.88 -5.11 -16.14
C ARG A 31 -9.27 -4.88 -14.75
N TYR A 32 -8.04 -5.32 -14.55
CA TYR A 32 -7.33 -5.15 -13.28
C TYR A 32 -6.52 -3.86 -13.23
N GLY A 33 -6.21 -3.28 -14.39
CA GLY A 33 -5.44 -2.04 -14.48
C GLY A 33 -3.94 -2.30 -14.61
N GLY A 34 -3.22 -1.24 -14.96
CA GLY A 34 -1.79 -1.29 -15.25
C GLY A 34 -0.94 -0.31 -14.47
N HIS A 35 -1.51 0.47 -13.55
CA HIS A 35 -0.73 1.40 -12.74
C HIS A 35 -0.04 0.69 -11.57
N SER A 36 1.18 1.15 -11.23
CA SER A 36 1.92 0.67 -10.07
C SER A 36 1.46 1.33 -8.78
N SER A 37 1.87 0.79 -7.66
CA SER A 37 1.39 0.96 -6.29
C SER A 37 0.98 2.37 -5.88
N CYS A 38 -0.33 2.60 -5.72
CA CYS A 38 -0.89 3.81 -5.14
C CYS A 38 -2.29 3.56 -4.61
N VAL A 39 -2.50 3.75 -3.30
CA VAL A 39 -3.80 3.60 -2.66
C VAL A 39 -4.11 4.86 -1.85
N ALA A 40 -5.31 5.44 -2.04
CA ALA A 40 -5.76 6.61 -1.30
C ALA A 40 -6.74 6.20 -0.19
N VAL A 41 -6.52 6.71 1.02
CA VAL A 41 -7.43 6.61 2.17
C VAL A 41 -7.99 7.99 2.44
N GLU A 42 -9.29 8.14 2.25
CA GLU A 42 -9.98 9.42 2.28
C GLU A 42 -11.12 9.43 3.29
N THR A 43 -11.29 10.55 3.97
CA THR A 43 -12.39 10.86 4.87
C THR A 43 -12.76 12.34 4.75
N ALA A 44 -13.94 12.72 5.23
CA ALA A 44 -14.34 14.13 5.27
C ALA A 44 -13.61 14.94 6.37
N ASP A 45 -12.97 14.27 7.32
CA ASP A 45 -12.51 14.87 8.57
C ASP A 45 -11.06 15.35 8.53
N GLN A 46 -10.26 14.90 7.55
CA GLN A 46 -8.85 15.27 7.40
C GLN A 46 -8.37 15.13 5.93
N PRO A 47 -7.20 15.72 5.59
CA PRO A 47 -6.53 15.47 4.31
C PRO A 47 -6.26 13.98 4.06
N PRO A 48 -6.20 13.55 2.79
CA PRO A 48 -6.00 12.15 2.43
C PRO A 48 -4.65 11.61 2.89
N ILE A 49 -4.63 10.31 3.21
CA ILE A 49 -3.42 9.52 3.40
C ILE A 49 -3.24 8.63 2.17
N LEU A 50 -2.07 8.67 1.57
CA LEU A 50 -1.69 7.83 0.44
C LEU A 50 -0.76 6.71 0.92
N PHE A 51 -0.96 5.51 0.43
CA PHE A 51 0.04 4.46 0.48
C PHE A 51 0.74 4.41 -0.88
N ASP A 52 2.04 4.64 -0.85
CA ASP A 52 2.96 4.72 -1.98
C ASP A 52 2.62 5.77 -3.06
N LEU A 53 3.61 6.04 -3.91
CA LEU A 53 3.64 7.11 -4.89
C LEU A 53 3.97 6.57 -6.29
N GLY A 54 3.52 5.34 -6.61
CA GLY A 54 3.69 4.74 -7.92
C GLY A 54 2.90 5.46 -9.03
N THR A 55 2.84 4.87 -10.22
CA THR A 55 2.21 5.53 -11.37
C THR A 55 0.71 5.78 -11.20
N GLY A 56 0.04 5.05 -10.29
CA GLY A 56 -1.34 5.31 -9.88
C GLY A 56 -1.58 6.71 -9.29
N LEU A 57 -0.52 7.37 -8.80
CA LEU A 57 -0.59 8.73 -8.27
C LEU A 57 -1.02 9.76 -9.35
N ARG A 58 -0.66 9.52 -10.61
CA ARG A 58 -1.06 10.41 -11.70
C ARG A 58 -2.58 10.44 -11.94
N PRO A 59 -3.31 9.32 -12.15
CA PRO A 59 -4.76 9.34 -12.24
C PRO A 59 -5.44 9.84 -10.96
N TYR A 60 -4.92 9.55 -9.77
CA TYR A 60 -5.42 10.13 -8.53
C TYR A 60 -5.35 11.66 -8.56
N GLY A 61 -4.21 12.22 -8.96
CA GLY A 61 -4.03 13.66 -9.06
C GLY A 61 -5.02 14.38 -10.00
N LEU A 62 -5.58 13.67 -10.97
CA LEU A 62 -6.62 14.21 -11.86
C LEU A 62 -8.00 14.31 -11.18
N THR A 63 -8.20 13.64 -10.07
CA THR A 63 -9.45 13.72 -9.28
C THR A 63 -9.40 14.78 -8.17
N CYS A 64 -8.18 15.28 -7.87
CA CYS A 64 -7.99 16.27 -6.79
C CYS A 64 -8.45 17.66 -7.24
N GLU A 65 -9.27 18.30 -6.43
CA GLU A 65 -9.75 19.66 -6.62
C GLU A 65 -9.04 20.65 -5.67
N GLY A 66 -8.97 21.92 -6.06
CA GLY A 66 -8.41 22.98 -5.21
C GLY A 66 -6.89 22.89 -5.01
N VAL A 67 -6.43 23.37 -3.85
CA VAL A 67 -5.05 23.27 -3.38
C VAL A 67 -4.92 21.99 -2.58
N TYR A 68 -3.96 21.14 -2.94
CA TYR A 68 -3.79 19.82 -2.34
C TYR A 68 -2.99 19.90 -1.03
N HIS A 69 -3.47 19.19 -0.03
CA HIS A 69 -2.74 18.88 1.19
C HIS A 69 -2.92 17.40 1.48
N GLY A 70 -1.85 16.67 1.76
CA GLY A 70 -1.95 15.24 2.04
C GLY A 70 -0.69 14.69 2.67
N THR A 71 -0.77 13.42 3.06
CA THR A 71 0.36 12.65 3.59
C THR A 71 0.52 11.37 2.79
N ALA A 72 1.74 11.00 2.48
CA ALA A 72 2.08 9.71 1.89
C ALA A 72 2.89 8.86 2.88
N LEU A 73 2.53 7.60 2.99
CA LEU A 73 3.26 6.56 3.71
C LEU A 73 3.96 5.72 2.65
N LEU A 74 5.24 5.99 2.43
CA LEU A 74 6.05 5.35 1.41
C LEU A 74 6.72 4.10 1.98
N SER A 75 6.38 2.93 1.43
CA SER A 75 6.88 1.65 1.93
C SER A 75 8.40 1.51 1.72
N HIS A 76 8.89 1.85 0.54
CA HIS A 76 10.31 1.81 0.18
C HIS A 76 10.60 2.56 -1.12
N LEU A 77 11.85 2.55 -1.58
CA LEU A 77 12.31 3.38 -2.70
C LEU A 77 12.48 2.63 -4.03
N HIS A 78 11.80 1.49 -4.24
CA HIS A 78 11.72 0.93 -5.58
C HIS A 78 10.88 1.82 -6.51
N TRP A 79 11.19 1.80 -7.80
CA TRP A 79 10.61 2.75 -8.76
C TRP A 79 9.09 2.70 -8.85
N ASP A 80 8.53 1.51 -8.79
CA ASP A 80 7.09 1.29 -8.87
C ASP A 80 6.31 1.84 -7.66
N HIS A 81 7.00 2.22 -6.58
CA HIS A 81 6.42 2.88 -5.40
C HIS A 81 6.66 4.39 -5.35
N MET A 82 7.52 4.96 -6.22
CA MET A 82 7.91 6.38 -6.11
C MET A 82 7.85 7.17 -7.42
N GLN A 83 7.81 6.51 -8.58
CA GLN A 83 7.95 7.16 -9.89
C GLN A 83 6.75 8.04 -10.31
N GLY A 84 5.64 8.01 -9.59
CA GLY A 84 4.46 8.83 -9.87
C GLY A 84 4.57 10.28 -9.39
N LEU A 85 5.41 10.55 -8.37
CA LEU A 85 5.52 11.89 -7.77
C LEU A 85 5.79 13.01 -8.78
N PRO A 86 6.71 12.87 -9.75
CA PRO A 86 6.98 13.91 -10.73
C PRO A 86 5.77 14.31 -11.59
N PHE A 87 4.77 13.42 -11.69
CA PHE A 87 3.57 13.58 -12.51
C PHE A 87 2.31 13.83 -11.69
N PHE A 88 2.46 14.12 -10.40
CA PHE A 88 1.36 14.45 -9.51
C PHE A 88 0.99 15.93 -9.65
N LEU A 89 0.08 16.22 -10.58
CA LEU A 89 -0.31 17.58 -10.95
C LEU A 89 -0.71 18.50 -9.80
N PRO A 90 -1.32 18.02 -8.69
CA PRO A 90 -1.62 18.89 -7.56
C PRO A 90 -0.39 19.60 -6.98
N LEU A 91 0.79 18.99 -7.00
CA LEU A 91 2.04 19.62 -6.53
C LEU A 91 2.66 20.65 -7.53
N HIS A 92 2.07 20.80 -8.72
CA HIS A 92 2.42 21.88 -9.64
C HIS A 92 1.62 23.18 -9.38
N LYS A 93 0.96 23.28 -8.21
CA LYS A 93 0.22 24.45 -7.76
C LYS A 93 0.86 25.04 -6.51
N GLU A 94 0.97 26.38 -6.48
CA GLU A 94 1.44 27.09 -5.28
C GLU A 94 0.55 26.80 -4.07
N GLY A 95 1.15 26.65 -2.90
CA GLY A 95 0.47 26.35 -1.64
C GLY A 95 0.14 24.88 -1.41
N ALA A 96 0.27 24.01 -2.43
CA ALA A 96 0.09 22.57 -2.24
C ALA A 96 1.19 21.98 -1.34
N THR A 97 0.83 20.99 -0.52
CA THR A 97 1.79 20.31 0.38
C THR A 97 1.58 18.80 0.37
N LEU A 98 2.69 18.07 0.43
CA LEU A 98 2.72 16.62 0.62
C LEU A 98 3.80 16.27 1.65
N ASP A 99 3.39 15.70 2.78
CA ASP A 99 4.30 15.10 3.76
C ASP A 99 4.52 13.64 3.39
N VAL A 100 5.78 13.22 3.22
CA VAL A 100 6.14 11.84 2.83
C VAL A 100 6.93 11.20 3.97
N TYR A 101 6.33 10.21 4.61
CA TYR A 101 6.97 9.37 5.64
C TYR A 101 7.46 8.08 4.99
N GLY A 102 8.70 7.68 5.24
CA GLY A 102 9.27 6.46 4.70
C GLY A 102 10.63 6.12 5.26
N PRO A 103 11.21 4.98 4.87
CA PRO A 103 12.42 4.46 5.49
C PRO A 103 13.66 5.29 5.15
N ARG A 104 14.44 5.64 6.20
CA ARG A 104 15.80 6.13 6.01
C ARG A 104 16.63 5.08 5.31
N GLN A 105 17.47 5.51 4.38
CA GLN A 105 18.38 4.65 3.64
C GLN A 105 19.80 4.68 4.23
N ALA A 106 20.62 3.68 3.88
CA ALA A 106 22.04 3.65 4.27
C ALA A 106 22.81 4.85 3.66
N GLU A 107 22.40 5.29 2.48
CA GLU A 107 23.04 6.35 1.69
C GLU A 107 22.64 7.76 2.16
N GLY A 108 21.62 7.90 2.99
CA GLY A 108 21.16 9.20 3.47
C GLY A 108 19.72 9.20 3.98
N SER A 109 19.19 10.40 4.22
CA SER A 109 17.78 10.57 4.55
C SER A 109 16.88 10.19 3.37
N LEU A 110 15.61 9.90 3.65
CA LEU A 110 14.60 9.60 2.63
C LEU A 110 14.60 10.66 1.50
N GLY A 111 14.57 11.94 1.87
CA GLY A 111 14.54 13.04 0.90
C GLY A 111 15.80 13.16 0.05
N GLU A 112 16.99 12.94 0.66
CA GLU A 112 18.27 12.98 -0.08
C GLU A 112 18.34 11.86 -1.12
N VAL A 113 17.92 10.63 -0.76
CA VAL A 113 17.98 9.49 -1.67
C VAL A 113 16.86 9.59 -2.72
N PHE A 114 15.65 9.99 -2.32
CA PHE A 114 14.55 10.24 -3.27
C PHE A 114 14.95 11.27 -4.34
N ALA A 115 15.60 12.36 -3.94
CA ALA A 115 16.06 13.40 -4.85
C ALA A 115 17.11 12.91 -5.87
N GLN A 116 17.76 11.79 -5.65
CA GLN A 116 18.70 11.23 -6.64
C GLN A 116 17.97 10.64 -7.86
N MET A 117 16.76 10.12 -7.69
CA MET A 117 15.94 9.66 -8.80
C MET A 117 15.32 10.83 -9.58
N MET A 118 14.85 11.86 -8.87
CA MET A 118 14.18 13.03 -9.46
C MET A 118 15.16 14.19 -9.61
N ARG A 119 16.12 14.09 -10.54
CA ARG A 119 17.10 15.12 -10.89
C ARG A 119 17.75 14.86 -12.25
N PRO A 120 18.33 15.88 -12.91
CA PRO A 120 19.19 15.65 -14.05
C PRO A 120 20.35 14.68 -13.74
N PRO A 121 20.72 13.77 -14.68
CA PRO A 121 20.17 13.62 -16.03
C PRO A 121 18.92 12.72 -16.10
N PHE A 122 18.45 12.13 -15.00
CA PHE A 122 17.35 11.16 -14.99
C PHE A 122 15.97 11.81 -15.12
N PHE A 123 15.82 13.00 -14.52
CA PHE A 123 14.60 13.80 -14.59
C PHE A 123 14.95 15.29 -14.69
N PRO A 124 14.16 16.14 -15.40
CA PRO A 124 14.54 17.53 -15.66
C PRO A 124 14.51 18.45 -14.44
N ILE A 125 13.74 18.12 -13.41
CA ILE A 125 13.58 18.91 -12.18
C ILE A 125 13.82 18.04 -10.93
N ARG A 126 14.01 18.69 -9.78
CA ARG A 126 14.11 18.08 -8.45
C ARG A 126 12.78 18.22 -7.69
N PRO A 127 12.54 17.48 -6.62
CA PRO A 127 11.37 17.71 -5.77
C PRO A 127 11.26 19.16 -5.29
N ALA A 128 12.39 19.80 -4.97
CA ALA A 128 12.45 21.20 -4.53
C ALA A 128 12.11 22.24 -5.62
N ASP A 129 12.06 21.84 -6.88
CA ASP A 129 11.71 22.72 -8.02
C ASP A 129 10.18 22.69 -8.30
N LEU A 130 9.41 21.88 -7.61
CA LEU A 130 7.95 21.88 -7.67
C LEU A 130 7.39 23.18 -7.06
N GLN A 131 6.22 23.63 -7.51
CA GLN A 131 5.54 24.82 -6.94
C GLN A 131 4.94 24.53 -5.57
N GLY A 132 4.47 23.31 -5.36
CA GLY A 132 4.05 22.79 -4.06
C GLY A 132 5.24 22.27 -3.26
N GLU A 133 5.09 22.20 -1.95
CA GLU A 133 6.12 21.75 -1.03
C GLU A 133 6.01 20.24 -0.77
N VAL A 134 7.11 19.52 -0.95
CA VAL A 134 7.24 18.11 -0.54
C VAL A 134 8.18 18.04 0.67
N ARG A 135 7.68 17.53 1.79
CA ARG A 135 8.43 17.37 3.04
C ARG A 135 8.65 15.88 3.31
N PHE A 136 9.91 15.49 3.41
CA PHE A 136 10.29 14.10 3.67
C PHE A 136 10.61 13.90 5.15
N HIS A 137 10.08 12.82 5.71
CA HIS A 137 10.24 12.43 7.10
C HIS A 137 10.77 11.00 7.15
N ASP A 138 11.99 10.84 7.72
CA ASP A 138 12.53 9.50 7.99
C ASP A 138 11.69 8.81 9.07
N THR A 139 11.32 7.56 8.85
CA THR A 139 10.66 6.71 9.85
C THR A 139 11.25 5.29 9.85
N ALA A 140 10.97 4.53 10.89
CA ALA A 140 11.47 3.19 11.13
C ALA A 140 10.37 2.33 11.81
N ASP A 141 10.69 1.59 12.87
CA ASP A 141 9.70 0.97 13.75
C ASP A 141 9.11 2.02 14.68
N ASP A 142 8.21 2.84 14.17
CA ASP A 142 7.67 4.01 14.87
C ASP A 142 6.14 3.94 15.02
N ASP A 143 5.63 4.60 16.05
CA ASP A 143 4.21 4.91 16.21
C ASP A 143 4.06 6.44 16.23
N PHE A 144 3.30 6.99 15.27
CA PHE A 144 3.16 8.45 15.13
C PHE A 144 1.76 8.86 14.63
N PRO A 145 1.32 10.10 14.93
CA PRO A 145 0.05 10.58 14.41
C PRO A 145 0.19 11.20 13.01
N VAL A 146 -0.84 11.03 12.18
CA VAL A 146 -1.04 11.77 10.92
C VAL A 146 -2.45 12.37 10.96
N GLY A 147 -2.55 13.65 11.29
CA GLY A 147 -3.84 14.28 11.56
C GLY A 147 -4.60 13.55 12.68
N LEU A 148 -5.76 12.99 12.37
CA LEU A 148 -6.58 12.20 13.30
C LEU A 148 -6.21 10.72 13.32
N ALA A 149 -5.42 10.28 12.35
CA ALA A 149 -5.01 8.88 12.24
C ALA A 149 -3.86 8.55 13.21
N LYS A 150 -3.88 7.34 13.75
CA LYS A 150 -2.72 6.70 14.38
C LYS A 150 -2.04 5.83 13.35
N VAL A 151 -0.76 6.07 13.11
CA VAL A 151 0.06 5.30 12.18
C VAL A 151 1.09 4.51 12.97
N ARG A 152 1.24 3.25 12.61
CA ARG A 152 2.32 2.38 13.08
C ARG A 152 3.08 1.88 11.89
N SER A 153 4.39 1.98 11.90
CA SER A 153 5.30 1.44 10.89
C SER A 153 6.20 0.36 11.51
N ARG A 154 6.46 -0.71 10.77
CA ARG A 154 7.39 -1.79 11.17
C ARG A 154 8.19 -2.25 9.97
N TRP A 155 9.44 -2.64 10.21
CA TRP A 155 10.26 -3.27 9.20
C TRP A 155 9.65 -4.60 8.75
N VAL A 156 9.53 -4.76 7.44
CA VAL A 156 9.08 -6.00 6.81
C VAL A 156 10.19 -6.60 5.94
N ARG A 157 10.10 -7.89 5.66
CA ARG A 157 11.11 -8.58 4.86
C ARG A 157 10.87 -8.33 3.38
N HIS A 158 11.85 -7.68 2.77
CA HIS A 158 11.93 -7.43 1.35
C HIS A 158 13.38 -7.16 0.96
N VAL A 159 13.66 -6.83 -0.30
CA VAL A 159 15.00 -6.40 -0.77
C VAL A 159 15.19 -4.91 -0.47
N GLY A 160 16.06 -4.60 0.48
CA GLY A 160 16.29 -3.24 0.97
C GLY A 160 15.41 -2.83 2.16
N PRO A 161 15.63 -1.62 2.70
CA PRO A 161 14.83 -1.10 3.81
C PRO A 161 13.37 -0.87 3.40
N THR A 162 12.47 -1.67 3.95
CA THR A 162 11.04 -1.66 3.60
C THR A 162 10.17 -1.65 4.85
N LEU A 163 9.17 -0.80 4.86
CA LEU A 163 8.18 -0.65 5.93
C LEU A 163 6.82 -1.15 5.50
N GLY A 164 6.16 -1.88 6.39
CA GLY A 164 4.71 -2.02 6.40
C GLY A 164 4.09 -0.95 7.30
N PHE A 165 2.84 -0.61 7.05
CA PHE A 165 2.10 0.39 7.81
C PHE A 165 0.77 -0.16 8.32
N ARG A 166 0.38 0.27 9.55
CA ARG A 166 -0.98 0.17 10.05
C ARG A 166 -1.52 1.58 10.28
N VAL A 167 -2.71 1.85 9.77
CA VAL A 167 -3.43 3.12 9.96
C VAL A 167 -4.73 2.84 10.68
N GLU A 168 -4.96 3.53 11.79
CA GLU A 168 -6.22 3.51 12.53
C GLU A 168 -6.86 4.91 12.43
N LEU A 169 -8.04 4.99 11.82
CA LEU A 169 -8.75 6.23 11.59
C LEU A 169 -10.26 5.99 11.68
N ASN A 170 -10.98 6.82 12.42
CA ASN A 170 -12.45 6.75 12.58
C ASN A 170 -12.95 5.34 13.03
N GLY A 171 -12.15 4.63 13.83
CA GLY A 171 -12.46 3.28 14.30
C GLY A 171 -12.25 2.17 13.28
N VAL A 172 -11.73 2.49 12.08
CA VAL A 172 -11.32 1.52 11.05
C VAL A 172 -9.80 1.33 11.09
N SER A 173 -9.37 0.10 10.90
CA SER A 173 -7.96 -0.30 10.89
C SER A 173 -7.57 -0.90 9.53
N ILE A 174 -6.47 -0.39 8.96
CA ILE A 174 -5.95 -0.79 7.65
C ILE A 174 -4.48 -1.14 7.83
N ALA A 175 -4.06 -2.32 7.35
CA ALA A 175 -2.64 -2.65 7.21
C ALA A 175 -2.24 -2.68 5.72
N TYR A 176 -1.04 -2.17 5.43
CA TYR A 176 -0.48 -2.07 4.09
C TYR A 176 0.93 -2.66 4.06
N LEU A 177 1.08 -3.79 3.39
CA LEU A 177 2.32 -4.52 3.21
C LEU A 177 2.48 -4.86 1.72
N PRO A 178 2.82 -3.87 0.86
CA PRO A 178 2.78 -4.05 -0.60
C PRO A 178 3.87 -4.99 -1.10
N ASP A 179 5.04 -4.98 -0.45
CA ASP A 179 6.21 -5.77 -0.78
C ASP A 179 6.67 -6.48 0.49
N HIS A 180 6.31 -7.74 0.60
CA HIS A 180 6.63 -8.55 1.75
C HIS A 180 6.66 -10.03 1.40
N GLY A 181 7.71 -10.70 1.80
CA GLY A 181 7.83 -12.15 1.65
C GLY A 181 8.35 -12.83 2.91
N PRO A 182 8.26 -14.17 3.00
CA PRO A 182 8.77 -14.95 4.13
C PRO A 182 10.29 -14.84 4.29
N GLY A 183 11.00 -14.32 3.27
CA GLY A 183 12.45 -14.19 3.23
C GLY A 183 13.16 -15.42 2.70
N THR A 184 14.47 -15.26 2.46
CA THR A 184 15.33 -16.31 1.88
C THR A 184 15.89 -17.30 2.91
N VAL A 185 15.62 -17.10 4.18
CA VAL A 185 16.08 -18.01 5.21
C VAL A 185 15.29 -19.31 5.09
N VAL A 186 15.93 -20.30 4.51
CA VAL A 186 15.49 -21.70 4.53
C VAL A 186 15.52 -22.18 5.98
N SER A 187 14.50 -21.83 6.74
CA SER A 187 14.09 -22.62 7.88
C SER A 187 12.99 -23.57 7.40
N ASP A 188 12.85 -24.71 8.00
CA ASP A 188 11.80 -25.71 7.71
C ASP A 188 10.36 -25.17 7.90
N ALA A 189 10.18 -23.88 8.00
CA ALA A 189 8.92 -23.17 8.18
C ALA A 189 8.79 -22.06 7.12
N ASP A 190 8.36 -22.45 5.93
CA ASP A 190 7.86 -21.50 4.91
C ASP A 190 6.64 -20.70 5.43
N ASP A 191 6.14 -21.06 6.63
CA ASP A 191 5.00 -20.44 7.31
C ASP A 191 5.40 -19.39 8.37
N TYR A 192 6.68 -19.04 8.49
CA TYR A 192 7.10 -18.06 9.49
C TYR A 192 6.64 -16.64 9.15
N ILE A 193 5.84 -16.07 10.05
CA ILE A 193 5.42 -14.65 9.99
C ILE A 193 6.24 -13.85 11.01
N PRO A 194 6.97 -12.79 10.57
CA PRO A 194 7.70 -11.93 11.49
C PRO A 194 6.76 -11.26 12.51
N PRO A 195 7.20 -11.10 13.79
CA PRO A 195 6.36 -10.48 14.82
C PRO A 195 5.84 -9.08 14.46
N GLY A 196 6.67 -8.24 13.80
CA GLY A 196 6.24 -6.92 13.33
C GLY A 196 5.11 -6.97 12.30
N VAL A 197 5.08 -8.01 11.44
CA VAL A 197 3.98 -8.24 10.50
C VAL A 197 2.69 -8.61 11.25
N LEU A 198 2.77 -9.53 12.20
CA LEU A 198 1.62 -9.88 13.05
C LEU A 198 1.10 -8.66 13.81
N GLU A 199 2.00 -7.82 14.35
CA GLU A 199 1.62 -6.59 15.05
C GLU A 199 0.88 -5.59 14.15
N LEU A 200 1.31 -5.44 12.90
CA LEU A 200 0.61 -4.58 11.92
C LEU A 200 -0.76 -5.12 11.54
N CYS A 201 -0.86 -6.45 11.36
CA CYS A 201 -2.03 -7.10 10.79
C CYS A 201 -3.09 -7.50 11.83
N ASP A 202 -2.77 -7.49 13.13
CA ASP A 202 -3.63 -7.99 14.21
C ASP A 202 -5.04 -7.41 14.16
N GLY A 203 -6.01 -8.26 13.78
CA GLY A 203 -7.43 -7.95 13.75
C GLY A 203 -7.86 -6.77 12.88
N VAL A 204 -7.07 -6.38 11.87
CA VAL A 204 -7.42 -5.24 11.00
C VAL A 204 -8.68 -5.50 10.18
N ASP A 205 -9.40 -4.42 9.88
CA ASP A 205 -10.59 -4.49 9.01
C ASP A 205 -10.20 -4.78 7.58
N VAL A 206 -9.08 -4.21 7.10
CA VAL A 206 -8.54 -4.42 5.75
C VAL A 206 -7.04 -4.62 5.81
N LEU A 207 -6.56 -5.73 5.25
CA LEU A 207 -5.15 -5.99 4.98
C LEU A 207 -4.90 -5.91 3.48
N ILE A 208 -4.10 -4.95 3.05
CA ILE A 208 -3.60 -4.85 1.67
C ILE A 208 -2.20 -5.48 1.67
N HIS A 209 -2.04 -6.61 0.98
CA HIS A 209 -0.83 -7.43 1.10
C HIS A 209 -0.30 -7.85 -0.26
N ASP A 210 1.04 -7.92 -0.37
CA ASP A 210 1.75 -8.57 -1.47
C ASP A 210 1.17 -9.96 -1.73
N ALA A 211 0.90 -10.24 -3.00
CA ALA A 211 0.48 -11.54 -3.49
C ALA A 211 0.96 -11.72 -4.94
N GLN A 212 2.22 -11.35 -5.18
CA GLN A 212 2.77 -11.23 -6.53
C GLN A 212 2.83 -12.54 -7.25
N HIS A 213 3.12 -13.64 -6.56
CA HIS A 213 3.40 -14.94 -7.18
C HIS A 213 2.35 -16.00 -6.88
N THR A 214 2.16 -16.91 -7.83
CA THR A 214 1.56 -18.21 -7.56
C THR A 214 2.60 -19.14 -6.93
N PHE A 215 2.14 -20.22 -6.30
CA PHE A 215 3.04 -21.23 -5.70
C PHE A 215 4.03 -21.80 -6.71
N GLU A 216 3.58 -22.09 -7.94
CA GLU A 216 4.36 -22.67 -9.02
C GLU A 216 5.48 -21.74 -9.52
N GLU A 217 5.26 -20.42 -9.43
CA GLU A 217 6.20 -19.41 -9.92
C GLU A 217 7.23 -18.99 -8.87
N TYR A 218 6.97 -19.30 -7.61
CA TYR A 218 7.69 -18.70 -6.49
C TYR A 218 9.14 -19.15 -6.37
N GLU A 219 9.41 -20.46 -6.51
CA GLU A 219 10.73 -21.02 -6.19
C GLU A 219 11.90 -20.32 -6.91
N PRO A 220 11.88 -20.08 -8.24
CA PRO A 220 12.93 -19.34 -8.91
C PRO A 220 13.00 -17.86 -8.55
N LYS A 221 11.90 -17.28 -8.02
CA LYS A 221 11.76 -15.86 -7.69
C LYS A 221 11.84 -15.57 -6.18
N ARG A 222 12.02 -16.59 -5.34
CA ARG A 222 12.06 -16.49 -3.86
C ARG A 222 12.98 -15.35 -3.36
N HIS A 223 14.07 -15.09 -4.06
CA HIS A 223 15.05 -14.05 -3.70
C HIS A 223 14.64 -12.62 -4.08
N TRP A 224 13.50 -12.44 -4.74
CA TRP A 224 13.00 -11.11 -5.14
C TRP A 224 12.30 -10.36 -4.00
N GLY A 225 11.99 -11.04 -2.89
CA GLY A 225 11.45 -10.42 -1.69
C GLY A 225 9.93 -10.29 -1.65
N HIS A 226 9.23 -11.01 -2.55
CA HIS A 226 7.77 -11.09 -2.60
C HIS A 226 7.27 -12.41 -2.03
N CYS A 227 5.96 -12.61 -2.00
CA CYS A 227 5.34 -13.82 -1.51
C CYS A 227 4.36 -14.45 -2.49
N THR A 228 3.84 -15.62 -2.10
CA THR A 228 2.75 -16.27 -2.80
C THR A 228 1.41 -15.82 -2.26
N VAL A 229 0.35 -16.06 -3.04
CA VAL A 229 -1.05 -15.88 -2.62
C VAL A 229 -1.33 -16.67 -1.34
N GLU A 230 -0.83 -17.90 -1.25
CA GLU A 230 -1.04 -18.78 -0.08
C GLU A 230 -0.41 -18.21 1.19
N TYR A 231 0.79 -17.62 1.09
CA TYR A 231 1.43 -16.97 2.22
C TYR A 231 0.65 -15.72 2.67
N ALA A 232 0.17 -14.91 1.73
CA ALA A 232 -0.66 -13.75 2.05
C ALA A 232 -1.94 -14.16 2.81
N LEU A 233 -2.61 -15.23 2.36
CA LEU A 233 -3.77 -15.81 3.05
C LEU A 233 -3.41 -16.39 4.42
N HIS A 234 -2.21 -17.00 4.56
CA HIS A 234 -1.72 -17.48 5.86
C HIS A 234 -1.54 -16.31 6.84
N VAL A 235 -0.91 -15.21 6.43
CA VAL A 235 -0.79 -13.99 7.25
C VAL A 235 -2.16 -13.48 7.68
N ALA A 236 -3.12 -13.40 6.75
CA ALA A 236 -4.47 -12.93 7.04
C ALA A 236 -5.19 -13.82 8.07
N ARG A 237 -5.07 -15.14 7.95
CA ARG A 237 -5.68 -16.10 8.89
C ARG A 237 -5.08 -15.95 10.29
N GLU A 238 -3.75 -16.00 10.40
CA GLU A 238 -3.05 -15.96 11.69
C GLU A 238 -3.25 -14.63 12.42
N SER A 239 -3.48 -13.54 11.65
CA SER A 239 -3.76 -12.21 12.19
C SER A 239 -5.26 -11.93 12.44
N GLY A 240 -6.17 -12.84 12.10
CA GLY A 240 -7.61 -12.64 12.28
C GLY A 240 -8.20 -11.49 11.46
N VAL A 241 -7.67 -11.26 10.27
CA VAL A 241 -8.06 -10.18 9.35
C VAL A 241 -9.48 -10.40 8.83
N ARG A 242 -10.26 -9.31 8.67
CA ARG A 242 -11.64 -9.39 8.15
C ARG A 242 -11.70 -9.43 6.64
N ASN A 243 -10.92 -8.59 5.95
CA ASN A 243 -10.80 -8.57 4.49
C ASN A 243 -9.33 -8.49 4.11
N ILE A 244 -8.84 -9.48 3.37
CA ILE A 244 -7.54 -9.38 2.70
C ILE A 244 -7.73 -8.92 1.26
N VAL A 245 -6.95 -7.91 0.85
CA VAL A 245 -6.88 -7.41 -0.51
C VAL A 245 -5.53 -7.84 -1.09
N LEU A 246 -5.57 -8.80 -2.02
CA LEU A 246 -4.39 -9.26 -2.75
C LEU A 246 -3.92 -8.13 -3.67
N PHE A 247 -2.66 -7.75 -3.54
CA PHE A 247 -2.08 -6.55 -4.12
C PHE A 247 -0.74 -6.86 -4.80
N HIS A 248 -0.15 -5.89 -5.48
CA HIS A 248 1.18 -5.97 -6.09
C HIS A 248 1.29 -7.07 -7.14
N HIS A 249 0.33 -7.11 -8.08
CA HIS A 249 0.23 -8.16 -9.09
C HIS A 249 1.42 -8.20 -10.03
N ASP A 250 1.93 -9.42 -10.30
CA ASP A 250 3.04 -9.64 -11.25
C ASP A 250 2.71 -9.03 -12.62
N PRO A 251 3.64 -8.29 -13.24
CA PRO A 251 3.43 -7.71 -14.58
C PRO A 251 3.14 -8.75 -15.68
N LEU A 252 3.45 -10.01 -15.46
CA LEU A 252 3.15 -11.11 -16.39
C LEU A 252 1.73 -11.65 -16.23
N HIS A 253 1.02 -11.32 -15.15
CA HIS A 253 -0.35 -11.78 -14.92
C HIS A 253 -1.34 -10.86 -15.63
N GLY A 254 -1.78 -11.25 -16.81
CA GLY A 254 -2.88 -10.60 -17.50
C GLY A 254 -4.23 -10.83 -16.80
N ASP A 255 -5.25 -10.16 -17.29
CA ASP A 255 -6.60 -10.15 -16.69
C ASP A 255 -7.20 -11.54 -16.48
N ASP A 256 -7.01 -12.47 -17.44
CA ASP A 256 -7.55 -13.83 -17.33
C ASP A 256 -6.82 -14.65 -16.26
N GLU A 257 -5.52 -14.44 -16.10
CA GLU A 257 -4.73 -15.05 -15.02
C GLU A 257 -5.14 -14.48 -13.67
N MET A 258 -5.38 -13.17 -13.58
CA MET A 258 -5.87 -12.55 -12.35
C MET A 258 -7.27 -13.05 -11.95
N ASP A 259 -8.17 -13.34 -12.91
CA ASP A 259 -9.45 -13.97 -12.61
C ASP A 259 -9.27 -15.37 -12.01
N ARG A 260 -8.34 -16.18 -12.57
CA ARG A 260 -8.01 -17.51 -12.06
C ARG A 260 -7.44 -17.43 -10.64
N ILE A 261 -6.42 -16.59 -10.43
CA ILE A 261 -5.80 -16.37 -9.10
C ILE A 261 -6.87 -15.94 -8.09
N GLY A 262 -7.74 -15.02 -8.47
CA GLY A 262 -8.81 -14.53 -7.59
C GLY A 262 -9.82 -15.61 -7.20
N HIS A 263 -10.20 -16.47 -8.15
CA HIS A 263 -11.08 -17.60 -7.90
C HIS A 263 -10.44 -18.59 -6.91
N ASP A 264 -9.20 -19.02 -7.18
CA ASP A 264 -8.48 -19.99 -6.38
C ASP A 264 -8.21 -19.45 -4.96
N ALA A 265 -7.84 -18.16 -4.85
CA ALA A 265 -7.64 -17.47 -3.59
C ALA A 265 -8.92 -17.38 -2.75
N ALA A 266 -10.07 -17.09 -3.37
CA ALA A 266 -11.36 -17.02 -2.68
C ALA A 266 -11.76 -18.40 -2.12
N GLU A 267 -11.57 -19.49 -2.90
CA GLU A 267 -11.84 -20.84 -2.44
C GLU A 267 -10.90 -21.25 -1.29
N LEU A 268 -9.60 -20.94 -1.41
CA LEU A 268 -8.62 -21.24 -0.36
C LEU A 268 -8.92 -20.44 0.90
N GLY A 269 -9.18 -19.13 0.77
CA GLY A 269 -9.53 -18.26 1.89
C GLY A 269 -10.76 -18.74 2.64
N ALA A 270 -11.81 -19.16 1.92
CA ALA A 270 -13.01 -19.74 2.52
C ALA A 270 -12.69 -21.02 3.33
N ARG A 271 -11.85 -21.91 2.79
CA ARG A 271 -11.38 -23.10 3.52
C ARG A 271 -10.57 -22.75 4.77
N MET A 272 -9.82 -21.66 4.73
CA MET A 272 -9.02 -21.16 5.86
C MET A 272 -9.85 -20.36 6.88
N GLY A 273 -11.13 -20.09 6.60
CA GLY A 273 -12.01 -19.32 7.47
C GLY A 273 -11.79 -17.81 7.42
N ILE A 274 -11.17 -17.30 6.36
CA ILE A 274 -11.01 -15.86 6.12
C ILE A 274 -12.36 -15.31 5.62
N PRO A 275 -12.93 -14.26 6.26
CA PRO A 275 -14.28 -13.79 5.94
C PRO A 275 -14.40 -13.23 4.53
N GLU A 276 -13.39 -12.49 4.04
CA GLU A 276 -13.41 -11.89 2.72
C GLU A 276 -12.01 -11.89 2.09
N VAL A 277 -11.93 -12.29 0.82
CA VAL A 277 -10.73 -12.22 -0.04
C VAL A 277 -11.06 -11.40 -1.26
N THR A 278 -10.39 -10.28 -1.43
CA THR A 278 -10.56 -9.35 -2.55
C THR A 278 -9.30 -9.34 -3.41
N VAL A 279 -9.45 -9.28 -4.73
CA VAL A 279 -8.31 -8.99 -5.63
C VAL A 279 -8.32 -7.51 -5.97
N ALA A 280 -7.22 -6.81 -5.72
CA ALA A 280 -7.10 -5.39 -6.05
C ALA A 280 -7.19 -5.16 -7.57
N ARG A 281 -7.78 -4.04 -7.95
CA ARG A 281 -7.78 -3.54 -9.32
C ARG A 281 -7.81 -2.02 -9.33
N ASP A 282 -7.31 -1.41 -10.38
CA ASP A 282 -7.40 0.03 -10.57
C ASP A 282 -8.88 0.48 -10.45
N ARG A 283 -9.11 1.53 -9.68
CA ARG A 283 -10.44 2.09 -9.37
C ARG A 283 -11.33 1.23 -8.47
N LEU A 284 -10.81 0.16 -7.85
CA LEU A 284 -11.53 -0.50 -6.77
C LEU A 284 -11.75 0.51 -5.63
N VAL A 285 -12.97 0.54 -5.10
CA VAL A 285 -13.34 1.40 -3.97
C VAL A 285 -13.94 0.53 -2.86
N LEU A 286 -13.35 0.60 -1.68
CA LEU A 286 -13.90 0.02 -0.46
C LEU A 286 -14.44 1.15 0.41
N GLN A 287 -15.68 1.03 0.87
CA GLN A 287 -16.30 1.97 1.78
C GLN A 287 -16.53 1.30 3.12
N LEU A 288 -15.92 1.85 4.16
CA LEU A 288 -15.97 1.33 5.51
C LEU A 288 -16.69 2.34 6.41
N ALA A 289 -17.71 1.87 7.10
CA ALA A 289 -18.40 2.69 8.08
C ALA A 289 -17.50 2.93 9.30
N ALA A 290 -17.57 4.13 9.86
CA ALA A 290 -16.93 4.40 11.14
C ALA A 290 -17.49 3.45 12.20
N HIS A 291 -16.62 2.83 12.97
CA HIS A 291 -17.00 2.13 14.17
C HIS A 291 -16.90 3.08 15.38
N PRO A 292 -17.87 3.07 16.32
CA PRO A 292 -17.67 3.75 17.59
C PRO A 292 -16.35 3.23 18.19
N ALA A 293 -15.51 4.13 18.69
CA ALA A 293 -14.27 3.74 19.35
C ALA A 293 -14.57 2.64 20.37
N ASP A 294 -14.12 1.41 20.08
CA ASP A 294 -14.34 0.28 20.96
C ASP A 294 -13.50 0.53 22.22
N ASN A 295 -14.16 0.85 23.33
CA ASN A 295 -13.57 0.98 24.66
C ASN A 295 -13.14 -0.41 25.18
N ARG A 296 -12.38 -1.17 24.39
CA ARG A 296 -11.70 -2.37 24.88
C ARG A 296 -10.58 -1.90 25.79
N ALA A 297 -10.84 -1.93 27.08
CA ALA A 297 -9.80 -1.83 28.08
C ALA A 297 -8.71 -2.88 27.76
N PRO A 298 -7.41 -2.54 27.89
CA PRO A 298 -6.36 -3.52 27.75
C PRO A 298 -6.63 -4.65 28.73
N GLY A 299 -6.72 -5.87 28.19
CA GLY A 299 -7.09 -7.06 28.93
C GLY A 299 -6.29 -7.20 30.21
N ALA A 300 -7.00 -7.28 31.32
CA ALA A 300 -6.46 -7.77 32.56
C ALA A 300 -6.11 -9.26 32.38
N GLN A 301 -4.83 -9.56 32.40
CA GLN A 301 -4.25 -10.79 32.94
C GLN A 301 -2.94 -10.46 33.65
#